data_442d4275b3d05d0424c578a3dc981deb
#
_entry.id   442d4275b3d05d0424c578a3dc981deb
#
_cell.length_a   1.000
_cell.length_b   1.000
_cell.length_c   1.000
_cell.angle_alpha   90.00
_cell.angle_beta   90.00
_cell.angle_gamma   90.00
#
_symmetry.space_group_name_H-M   'P 1'
#
loop_
_entity.id
_entity.type
_entity.pdbx_description
1 polymer ?
#
loop_
_entity_poly.entity_id
_entity_poly.type
_entity_poly.pdbx_seq_one_letter_code
_entity_poly.pdbx_strand_id
1 'polypeptide(L)'
;GWLRGWAILRRAAANARSVSASATRAPIEVSQGEAAIALCIDFYGRYQQQVVADGGSPGRVGYMDPVGMTAIDPDPIAMLRGAPHPETARRFIEFVLSPEGQRLWQYPVGAEGGPRMHALRRIPASRAVHAADRARFIDQVDPWEIARAIPNPDPNVRSFVAPLFVAMAIDCRSLAREAWAAVAAHPAYPRDGSVLRADEARDPQLRRMLEAFDAMPAVPGPGGAALVLDTPANLAAVRDGWLRGKWADAGLWNPLDSPADVLRRMFAEQVAARMREVIAISRETGG
;
A
#
# COMPACT_ATOMS: atom_id res chain seq x y z
N GLY A 1 -12.24 8.90 5.15
CA GLY A 1 -11.06 8.87 4.46
C GLY A 1 -9.79 8.38 5.11
N TRP A 2 -8.83 9.29 5.36
CA TRP A 2 -7.46 9.01 5.78
C TRP A 2 -7.36 8.14 7.05
N LEU A 3 -7.94 8.58 8.15
CA LEU A 3 -7.87 7.83 9.43
C LEU A 3 -8.49 6.44 9.33
N ARG A 4 -9.65 6.31 8.67
CA ARG A 4 -10.29 5.01 8.49
C ARG A 4 -9.44 4.06 7.64
N GLY A 5 -8.79 4.58 6.60
CA GLY A 5 -7.87 3.78 5.78
C GLY A 5 -6.71 3.24 6.62
N TRP A 6 -6.11 4.07 7.45
CA TRP A 6 -5.02 3.65 8.33
C TRP A 6 -5.47 2.66 9.41
N ALA A 7 -6.63 2.84 10.01
CA ALA A 7 -7.18 1.87 10.97
C ALA A 7 -7.34 0.48 10.32
N ILE A 8 -7.87 0.41 9.09
CA ILE A 8 -8.02 -0.86 8.36
C ILE A 8 -6.65 -1.47 8.02
N LEU A 9 -5.70 -0.66 7.50
CA LEU A 9 -4.37 -1.15 7.13
C LEU A 9 -3.58 -1.69 8.33
N ARG A 10 -3.64 -1.02 9.49
CA ARG A 10 -3.00 -1.49 10.73
C ARG A 10 -3.54 -2.83 11.17
N ARG A 11 -4.87 -2.97 11.19
CA ARG A 11 -5.55 -4.21 11.60
C ARG A 11 -5.24 -5.35 10.63
N ALA A 12 -5.26 -5.06 9.33
CA ALA A 12 -4.85 -6.02 8.31
C ALA A 12 -3.39 -6.46 8.51
N ALA A 13 -2.46 -5.53 8.73
CA ALA A 13 -1.06 -5.83 8.97
C ALA A 13 -0.83 -6.61 10.26
N ALA A 14 -1.56 -6.28 11.34
CA ALA A 14 -1.48 -6.99 12.63
C ALA A 14 -2.01 -8.44 12.52
N ASN A 15 -2.98 -8.69 11.64
CA ASN A 15 -3.52 -10.04 11.39
C ASN A 15 -2.76 -10.80 10.30
N ALA A 16 -1.93 -10.13 9.49
CA ALA A 16 -1.21 -10.79 8.42
C ALA A 16 -0.14 -11.76 8.95
N ARG A 17 0.05 -12.89 8.25
CA ARG A 17 1.18 -13.81 8.51
C ARG A 17 2.52 -13.10 8.28
N SER A 18 2.64 -12.38 7.19
CA SER A 18 3.81 -11.61 6.81
C SER A 18 3.42 -10.29 6.15
N VAL A 19 4.30 -9.30 6.27
CA VAL A 19 4.27 -8.05 5.49
C VAL A 19 5.66 -7.87 4.90
N SER A 20 5.74 -7.69 3.59
CA SER A 20 7.01 -7.60 2.87
C SER A 20 7.16 -6.26 2.17
N ALA A 21 8.38 -5.75 2.11
CA ALA A 21 8.75 -4.62 1.27
C ALA A 21 8.89 -5.00 -0.23
N SER A 22 8.85 -6.31 -0.55
CA SER A 22 8.92 -6.81 -1.94
C SER A 22 7.53 -7.08 -2.49
N ALA A 23 7.19 -6.42 -3.60
CA ALA A 23 5.89 -6.58 -4.27
C ALA A 23 5.68 -7.99 -4.88
N THR A 24 6.76 -8.72 -5.17
CA THR A 24 6.70 -10.07 -5.77
C THR A 24 6.54 -11.19 -4.75
N ARG A 25 6.92 -10.95 -3.50
CA ARG A 25 6.98 -11.99 -2.47
C ARG A 25 5.59 -12.55 -2.12
N ALA A 26 4.60 -11.71 -1.97
CA ALA A 26 3.27 -12.11 -1.53
C ALA A 26 2.60 -13.18 -2.46
N PRO A 27 2.55 -13.01 -3.79
CA PRO A 27 2.01 -14.05 -4.67
C PRO A 27 2.87 -15.33 -4.70
N ILE A 28 4.19 -15.22 -4.49
CA ILE A 28 5.07 -16.39 -4.39
C ILE A 28 4.74 -17.20 -3.13
N GLU A 29 4.58 -16.56 -1.96
CA GLU A 29 4.20 -17.22 -0.71
C GLU A 29 2.87 -17.96 -0.81
N VAL A 30 1.88 -17.40 -1.55
CA VAL A 30 0.63 -18.09 -1.85
C VAL A 30 0.87 -19.32 -2.72
N SER A 31 1.69 -19.22 -3.76
CA SER A 31 1.99 -20.34 -4.66
C SER A 31 2.77 -21.46 -3.98
N GLN A 32 3.53 -21.16 -2.94
CA GLN A 32 4.25 -22.12 -2.12
C GLN A 32 3.39 -22.76 -1.02
N GLY A 33 2.15 -22.26 -0.84
CA GLY A 33 1.24 -22.75 0.21
C GLY A 33 1.56 -22.16 1.60
N GLU A 34 2.43 -21.17 1.66
CA GLU A 34 2.81 -20.50 2.91
C GLU A 34 1.75 -19.49 3.38
N ALA A 35 0.92 -19.00 2.47
CA ALA A 35 -0.22 -18.16 2.74
C ALA A 35 -1.43 -18.60 1.92
N ALA A 36 -2.63 -18.52 2.49
CA ALA A 36 -3.86 -18.86 1.79
C ALA A 36 -4.32 -17.73 0.85
N ILE A 37 -4.05 -16.49 1.21
CA ILE A 37 -4.44 -15.28 0.47
C ILE A 37 -3.40 -14.19 0.66
N ALA A 38 -3.19 -13.36 -0.35
CA ALA A 38 -2.33 -12.20 -0.27
C ALA A 38 -2.87 -11.02 -1.10
N LEU A 39 -2.48 -9.80 -0.70
CA LEU A 39 -2.66 -8.59 -1.50
C LEU A 39 -1.41 -8.37 -2.34
N CYS A 40 -1.56 -8.12 -3.61
CA CYS A 40 -0.45 -7.84 -4.52
C CYS A 40 -0.86 -6.88 -5.65
N ILE A 41 0.12 -6.42 -6.41
CA ILE A 41 -0.13 -5.71 -7.66
C ILE A 41 -0.65 -6.71 -8.69
N ASP A 42 -1.59 -6.30 -9.50
CA ASP A 42 -2.37 -7.13 -10.43
C ASP A 42 -1.51 -8.03 -11.32
N PHE A 43 -0.53 -7.47 -12.03
CA PHE A 43 0.29 -8.26 -12.95
C PHE A 43 1.22 -9.28 -12.26
N TYR A 44 1.61 -9.05 -11.00
CA TYR A 44 2.35 -10.07 -10.24
C TYR A 44 1.45 -11.25 -9.84
N GLY A 45 0.21 -10.98 -9.48
CA GLY A 45 -0.76 -12.03 -9.18
C GLY A 45 -1.11 -12.87 -10.41
N ARG A 46 -1.41 -12.22 -11.55
CA ARG A 46 -1.69 -12.89 -12.83
C ARG A 46 -0.50 -13.69 -13.35
N TYR A 47 0.70 -13.11 -13.26
CA TYR A 47 1.93 -13.80 -13.65
C TYR A 47 2.17 -15.05 -12.79
N GLN A 48 2.02 -14.95 -11.47
CA GLN A 48 2.22 -16.10 -10.58
C GLN A 48 1.17 -17.21 -10.81
N GLN A 49 -0.08 -16.84 -11.09
CA GLN A 49 -1.11 -17.79 -11.51
C GLN A 49 -0.68 -18.56 -12.78
N GLN A 50 -0.12 -17.84 -13.77
CA GLN A 50 0.39 -18.45 -15.00
C GLN A 50 1.56 -19.40 -14.73
N VAL A 51 2.55 -18.96 -13.94
CA VAL A 51 3.71 -19.80 -13.58
C VAL A 51 3.29 -21.12 -12.93
N VAL A 52 2.30 -21.08 -12.04
CA VAL A 52 1.79 -22.29 -11.38
C VAL A 52 1.03 -23.20 -12.37
N ALA A 53 0.26 -22.60 -13.27
CA ALA A 53 -0.47 -23.37 -14.31
C ALA A 53 0.50 -24.03 -15.29
N ASP A 54 1.51 -23.32 -15.78
CA ASP A 54 2.54 -23.82 -16.69
C ASP A 54 3.41 -24.92 -16.04
N GLY A 55 3.57 -24.86 -14.71
CA GLY A 55 4.21 -25.88 -13.89
C GLY A 55 3.34 -27.13 -13.64
N GLY A 56 2.22 -27.29 -14.36
CA GLY A 56 1.37 -28.48 -14.31
C GLY A 56 0.34 -28.49 -13.19
N SER A 57 0.05 -27.36 -12.55
CA SER A 57 -0.94 -27.24 -11.46
C SER A 57 -1.98 -26.13 -11.75
N PRO A 58 -2.72 -26.20 -12.87
CA PRO A 58 -3.73 -25.19 -13.19
C PRO A 58 -4.83 -25.17 -12.12
N GLY A 59 -5.27 -23.98 -11.75
CA GLY A 59 -6.32 -23.80 -10.74
C GLY A 59 -5.88 -23.88 -9.29
N ARG A 60 -4.61 -24.23 -9.00
CA ARG A 60 -4.11 -24.24 -7.61
C ARG A 60 -3.97 -22.83 -7.02
N VAL A 61 -3.65 -21.84 -7.84
CA VAL A 61 -3.58 -20.43 -7.48
C VAL A 61 -4.51 -19.66 -8.40
N GLY A 62 -5.36 -18.81 -7.81
CA GLY A 62 -6.21 -17.87 -8.52
C GLY A 62 -5.81 -16.44 -8.24
N TYR A 63 -6.10 -15.55 -9.17
CA TYR A 63 -6.02 -14.11 -9.00
C TYR A 63 -7.38 -13.48 -9.33
N MET A 64 -7.77 -12.47 -8.58
CA MET A 64 -8.99 -11.70 -8.85
C MET A 64 -8.75 -10.20 -8.63
N ASP A 65 -9.38 -9.39 -9.47
CA ASP A 65 -9.47 -7.95 -9.29
C ASP A 65 -10.76 -7.62 -8.51
N PRO A 66 -10.69 -7.12 -7.27
CA PRO A 66 -11.90 -6.84 -6.49
C PRO A 66 -12.60 -5.60 -7.04
N VAL A 67 -13.80 -5.80 -7.60
CA VAL A 67 -14.62 -4.72 -8.17
C VAL A 67 -14.93 -3.64 -7.14
N GLY A 68 -14.69 -2.38 -7.50
CA GLY A 68 -14.90 -1.22 -6.62
C GLY A 68 -13.89 -1.04 -5.48
N MET A 69 -12.91 -1.95 -5.35
CA MET A 69 -11.89 -1.91 -4.31
C MET A 69 -10.47 -1.75 -4.88
N THR A 70 -10.33 -1.72 -6.20
CA THR A 70 -9.04 -1.49 -6.86
C THR A 70 -8.93 -0.06 -7.38
N ALA A 71 -7.71 0.44 -7.50
CA ALA A 71 -7.41 1.75 -8.09
C ALA A 71 -6.54 1.57 -9.32
N ILE A 72 -6.75 2.42 -10.33
CA ILE A 72 -5.84 2.50 -11.48
C ILE A 72 -4.71 3.46 -11.12
N ASP A 73 -3.50 2.97 -11.20
CA ASP A 73 -2.26 3.76 -11.08
C ASP A 73 -1.30 3.29 -12.18
N PRO A 74 -1.30 3.96 -13.35
CA PRO A 74 -0.40 3.59 -14.45
C PRO A 74 1.03 3.94 -14.08
N ASP A 75 1.95 3.00 -14.31
CA ASP A 75 3.38 3.25 -14.14
C ASP A 75 3.83 4.33 -15.12
N PRO A 76 4.39 5.47 -14.66
CA PRO A 76 4.79 6.55 -15.54
C PRO A 76 6.11 6.25 -16.22
N ILE A 77 6.28 6.78 -17.43
CA ILE A 77 7.57 6.88 -18.13
C ILE A 77 7.90 8.35 -18.36
N ALA A 78 9.15 8.76 -18.10
CA ALA A 78 9.59 10.13 -18.29
C ALA A 78 11.03 10.19 -18.76
N MET A 79 11.35 11.22 -19.54
CA MET A 79 12.73 11.55 -19.91
C MET A 79 13.38 12.37 -18.79
N LEU A 80 14.55 11.93 -18.32
CA LEU A 80 15.30 12.66 -17.31
C LEU A 80 15.94 13.93 -17.89
N ARG A 81 16.07 14.96 -17.07
CA ARG A 81 16.83 16.16 -17.43
C ARG A 81 18.30 15.79 -17.66
N GLY A 82 18.87 16.22 -18.77
CA GLY A 82 20.25 15.91 -19.13
C GLY A 82 20.44 14.49 -19.68
N ALA A 83 19.40 13.84 -20.16
CA ALA A 83 19.51 12.56 -20.84
C ALA A 83 20.56 12.65 -21.97
N PRO A 84 21.55 11.74 -22.06
CA PRO A 84 22.63 11.82 -23.02
C PRO A 84 22.18 11.65 -24.48
N HIS A 85 21.04 10.96 -24.69
CA HIS A 85 20.45 10.70 -26.01
C HIS A 85 18.96 11.04 -26.03
N PRO A 86 18.56 12.32 -25.95
CA PRO A 86 17.17 12.72 -25.77
C PRO A 86 16.27 12.30 -26.93
N GLU A 87 16.77 12.31 -28.18
CA GLU A 87 15.98 11.87 -29.34
C GLU A 87 15.67 10.35 -29.29
N THR A 88 16.64 9.54 -28.90
CA THR A 88 16.42 8.10 -28.70
C THR A 88 15.44 7.84 -27.56
N ALA A 89 15.58 8.56 -26.44
CA ALA A 89 14.65 8.47 -25.31
C ALA A 89 13.23 8.87 -25.73
N ARG A 90 13.06 9.91 -26.52
CA ARG A 90 11.75 10.32 -27.04
C ARG A 90 11.12 9.23 -27.89
N ARG A 91 11.85 8.68 -28.87
CA ARG A 91 11.38 7.59 -29.74
C ARG A 91 10.98 6.37 -28.94
N PHE A 92 11.72 6.04 -27.88
CA PHE A 92 11.36 4.93 -27.00
C PHE A 92 10.07 5.21 -26.23
N ILE A 93 9.88 6.41 -25.69
CA ILE A 93 8.64 6.81 -25.01
C ILE A 93 7.45 6.75 -25.99
N GLU A 94 7.62 7.29 -27.20
CA GLU A 94 6.61 7.27 -28.26
C GLU A 94 6.23 5.82 -28.63
N PHE A 95 7.21 4.93 -28.75
CA PHE A 95 6.96 3.50 -29.00
C PHE A 95 6.21 2.84 -27.85
N VAL A 96 6.63 3.02 -26.61
CA VAL A 96 5.96 2.42 -25.44
C VAL A 96 4.49 2.87 -25.32
N LEU A 97 4.20 4.11 -25.72
CA LEU A 97 2.85 4.68 -25.69
C LEU A 97 2.06 4.40 -26.98
N SER A 98 2.69 3.92 -28.03
CA SER A 98 2.02 3.57 -29.30
C SER A 98 1.11 2.34 -29.13
N PRO A 99 0.12 2.15 -30.02
CA PRO A 99 -0.67 0.92 -30.03
C PRO A 99 0.17 -0.35 -30.13
N GLU A 100 1.26 -0.33 -30.90
CA GLU A 100 2.18 -1.44 -31.04
C GLU A 100 2.86 -1.80 -29.71
N GLY A 101 3.43 -0.80 -29.03
CA GLY A 101 4.06 -0.99 -27.72
C GLY A 101 3.06 -1.44 -26.66
N GLN A 102 1.85 -0.88 -26.66
CA GLN A 102 0.80 -1.23 -25.70
C GLN A 102 0.26 -2.65 -25.88
N ARG A 103 0.20 -3.18 -27.10
CA ARG A 103 -0.20 -4.56 -27.40
C ARG A 103 0.77 -5.58 -26.82
N LEU A 104 2.07 -5.29 -26.77
CA LEU A 104 3.08 -6.16 -26.17
C LEU A 104 2.79 -6.51 -24.70
N TRP A 105 2.03 -5.67 -24.00
CA TRP A 105 1.70 -5.90 -22.59
C TRP A 105 0.68 -7.01 -22.38
N GLN A 106 -0.22 -7.26 -23.34
CA GLN A 106 -1.36 -8.18 -23.16
C GLN A 106 -1.56 -9.21 -24.25
N TYR A 107 -0.90 -9.09 -25.39
CA TYR A 107 -1.04 -10.12 -26.41
C TYR A 107 -0.35 -11.42 -26.00
N PRO A 108 -0.90 -12.58 -26.37
CA PRO A 108 -0.23 -13.87 -26.16
C PRO A 108 1.15 -13.92 -26.80
N VAL A 109 2.04 -14.72 -26.23
CA VAL A 109 3.35 -15.01 -26.79
C VAL A 109 3.19 -15.64 -28.17
N GLY A 110 3.91 -15.12 -29.17
CA GLY A 110 3.88 -15.60 -30.55
C GLY A 110 2.70 -15.11 -31.38
N ALA A 111 1.73 -14.38 -30.80
CA ALA A 111 0.69 -13.73 -31.57
C ALA A 111 1.27 -12.61 -32.45
N GLU A 112 0.64 -12.33 -33.60
CA GLU A 112 1.00 -11.19 -34.46
C GLU A 112 0.89 -9.87 -33.67
N GLY A 113 1.99 -9.12 -33.60
CA GLY A 113 2.10 -7.89 -32.79
C GLY A 113 2.26 -8.14 -31.29
N GLY A 114 2.43 -9.39 -30.87
CA GLY A 114 2.64 -9.78 -29.47
C GLY A 114 4.11 -10.01 -29.11
N PRO A 115 4.40 -10.31 -27.84
CA PRO A 115 5.75 -10.60 -27.36
C PRO A 115 6.27 -11.94 -27.91
N ARG A 116 7.60 -12.06 -28.04
CA ARG A 116 8.22 -13.29 -28.58
C ARG A 116 8.47 -14.37 -27.53
N MET A 117 8.75 -14.00 -26.29
CA MET A 117 9.26 -14.94 -25.28
C MET A 117 8.43 -15.00 -24.01
N HIS A 118 7.96 -13.87 -23.50
CA HIS A 118 7.30 -13.78 -22.20
C HIS A 118 6.02 -12.97 -22.27
N ALA A 119 4.95 -13.50 -21.69
CA ALA A 119 3.72 -12.75 -21.46
C ALA A 119 3.92 -11.78 -20.28
N LEU A 120 3.68 -10.48 -20.48
CA LEU A 120 3.90 -9.47 -19.46
C LEU A 120 2.67 -9.28 -18.55
N ARG A 121 1.48 -9.52 -19.07
CA ARG A 121 0.18 -9.49 -18.38
C ARG A 121 -0.12 -8.16 -17.66
N ARG A 122 0.44 -7.06 -18.19
CA ARG A 122 0.12 -5.71 -17.74
C ARG A 122 -1.00 -5.14 -18.60
N ILE A 123 -2.00 -4.54 -17.97
CA ILE A 123 -3.11 -3.92 -18.69
C ILE A 123 -2.60 -2.67 -19.41
N PRO A 124 -2.88 -2.49 -20.72
CA PRO A 124 -2.51 -1.30 -21.47
C PRO A 124 -3.10 -0.03 -20.85
N ALA A 125 -2.30 1.04 -20.77
CA ALA A 125 -2.75 2.33 -20.24
C ALA A 125 -3.68 3.08 -21.24
N SER A 126 -3.61 2.75 -22.52
CA SER A 126 -4.42 3.38 -23.58
C SER A 126 -5.84 2.81 -23.63
N ARG A 127 -6.84 3.65 -23.33
CA ARG A 127 -8.27 3.28 -23.50
C ARG A 127 -8.61 2.88 -24.93
N ALA A 128 -7.99 3.56 -25.92
CA ALA A 128 -8.25 3.28 -27.34
C ALA A 128 -7.74 1.89 -27.73
N VAL A 129 -6.55 1.52 -27.29
CA VAL A 129 -5.98 0.17 -27.52
C VAL A 129 -6.81 -0.88 -26.81
N HIS A 130 -7.21 -0.62 -25.56
CA HIS A 130 -8.06 -1.53 -24.82
C HIS A 130 -9.41 -1.75 -25.51
N ALA A 131 -10.07 -0.70 -25.97
CA ALA A 131 -11.33 -0.80 -26.68
C ALA A 131 -11.23 -1.57 -28.00
N ALA A 132 -10.13 -1.39 -28.75
CA ALA A 132 -9.92 -2.03 -30.03
C ALA A 132 -9.49 -3.50 -29.92
N ASP A 133 -8.65 -3.84 -28.94
CA ASP A 133 -7.89 -5.08 -28.93
C ASP A 133 -8.21 -6.01 -27.75
N ARG A 134 -9.10 -5.64 -26.82
CA ARG A 134 -9.42 -6.41 -25.59
C ARG A 134 -9.71 -7.88 -25.86
N ALA A 135 -10.44 -8.18 -26.91
CA ALA A 135 -10.77 -9.57 -27.28
C ALA A 135 -9.56 -10.45 -27.59
N ARG A 136 -8.40 -9.83 -27.90
CA ARG A 136 -7.13 -10.51 -28.19
C ARG A 136 -6.20 -10.58 -26.96
N PHE A 137 -6.58 -9.93 -25.86
CA PHE A 137 -5.78 -9.91 -24.63
C PHE A 137 -5.86 -11.24 -23.89
N ILE A 138 -4.78 -11.60 -23.19
CA ILE A 138 -4.77 -12.73 -22.27
C ILE A 138 -5.75 -12.46 -21.12
N ASP A 139 -5.72 -11.26 -20.55
CA ASP A 139 -6.59 -10.82 -19.47
C ASP A 139 -7.65 -9.88 -20.04
N GLN A 140 -8.87 -10.37 -20.17
CA GLN A 140 -9.99 -9.61 -20.73
C GLN A 140 -10.72 -8.71 -19.71
N VAL A 141 -9.97 -8.24 -18.73
CA VAL A 141 -10.46 -7.33 -17.68
C VAL A 141 -10.49 -5.90 -18.19
N ASP A 142 -11.58 -5.18 -17.92
CA ASP A 142 -11.63 -3.74 -18.12
C ASP A 142 -11.30 -3.02 -16.80
N PRO A 143 -10.10 -2.40 -16.69
CA PRO A 143 -9.70 -1.75 -15.46
C PRO A 143 -10.60 -0.56 -15.09
N TRP A 144 -11.22 0.09 -16.07
CA TRP A 144 -12.10 1.25 -15.82
C TRP A 144 -13.51 0.85 -15.37
N GLU A 145 -13.95 -0.38 -15.66
CA GLU A 145 -15.19 -0.95 -15.13
C GLU A 145 -15.03 -1.42 -13.67
N ILE A 146 -13.88 -2.00 -13.34
CA ILE A 146 -13.65 -2.58 -12.00
C ILE A 146 -13.06 -1.59 -10.99
N ALA A 147 -12.31 -0.58 -11.46
CA ALA A 147 -11.66 0.36 -10.58
C ALA A 147 -12.62 1.41 -10.04
N ARG A 148 -12.41 1.76 -8.78
CA ARG A 148 -13.06 2.93 -8.19
C ARG A 148 -12.24 4.18 -8.50
N ALA A 149 -12.84 5.17 -9.15
CA ALA A 149 -12.22 6.47 -9.29
C ALA A 149 -12.00 7.09 -7.90
N ILE A 150 -10.77 7.53 -7.63
CA ILE A 150 -10.45 8.32 -6.44
C ILE A 150 -10.49 9.79 -6.88
N PRO A 151 -11.56 10.53 -6.58
CA PRO A 151 -11.63 11.93 -6.96
C PRO A 151 -10.60 12.73 -6.14
N ASN A 152 -9.78 13.52 -6.83
CA ASN A 152 -8.83 14.46 -6.23
C ASN A 152 -8.01 13.86 -5.07
N PRO A 153 -7.12 12.88 -5.32
CA PRO A 153 -6.28 12.35 -4.26
C PRO A 153 -5.43 13.50 -3.70
N ASP A 154 -5.43 13.66 -2.36
CA ASP A 154 -4.60 14.66 -1.71
C ASP A 154 -3.11 14.33 -1.98
N PRO A 155 -2.36 15.19 -2.68
CA PRO A 155 -0.96 14.92 -3.00
C PRO A 155 -0.07 14.81 -1.75
N ASN A 156 -0.52 15.35 -0.63
CA ASN A 156 0.21 15.26 0.64
C ASN A 156 0.23 13.85 1.20
N VAL A 157 -0.84 13.10 1.00
CA VAL A 157 -0.99 11.74 1.53
C VAL A 157 0.09 10.80 0.99
N ARG A 158 0.40 10.88 -0.30
CA ARG A 158 1.36 9.98 -0.96
C ARG A 158 2.74 9.99 -0.30
N SER A 159 3.21 11.16 0.15
CA SER A 159 4.53 11.33 0.78
C SER A 159 4.66 10.62 2.13
N PHE A 160 3.54 10.33 2.79
CA PHE A 160 3.52 9.70 4.12
C PHE A 160 3.22 8.20 4.07
N VAL A 161 2.65 7.70 2.99
CA VAL A 161 2.18 6.30 2.93
C VAL A 161 3.31 5.32 3.18
N ALA A 162 4.45 5.47 2.49
CA ALA A 162 5.55 4.52 2.62
C ALA A 162 6.21 4.54 4.03
N PRO A 163 6.74 5.67 4.53
CA PRO A 163 7.40 5.69 5.84
C PRO A 163 6.44 5.33 6.98
N LEU A 164 5.19 5.75 6.91
CA LEU A 164 4.19 5.45 7.92
C LEU A 164 3.78 3.98 7.90
N PHE A 165 3.56 3.41 6.72
CA PHE A 165 3.25 1.99 6.57
C PHE A 165 4.38 1.09 7.06
N VAL A 166 5.62 1.40 6.69
CA VAL A 166 6.79 0.63 7.15
C VAL A 166 6.92 0.67 8.66
N ALA A 167 6.78 1.85 9.28
CA ALA A 167 6.82 1.99 10.73
C ALA A 167 5.75 1.14 11.42
N MET A 168 4.51 1.17 10.93
CA MET A 168 3.37 0.49 11.56
C MET A 168 3.34 -1.01 11.27
N ALA A 169 3.55 -1.41 10.02
CA ALA A 169 3.29 -2.76 9.56
C ALA A 169 4.53 -3.66 9.54
N ILE A 170 5.74 -3.08 9.51
CA ILE A 170 6.99 -3.82 9.45
C ILE A 170 7.78 -3.64 10.74
N ASP A 171 8.16 -2.41 11.10
CA ASP A 171 9.03 -2.15 12.23
C ASP A 171 8.38 -2.51 13.58
N CYS A 172 7.10 -2.20 13.75
CA CYS A 172 6.35 -2.44 14.99
C CYS A 172 5.48 -3.70 14.93
N ARG A 173 5.65 -4.58 13.94
CA ARG A 173 4.74 -5.68 13.64
C ARG A 173 4.48 -6.61 14.84
N SER A 174 5.50 -7.02 15.57
CA SER A 174 5.33 -7.95 16.69
C SER A 174 4.46 -7.34 17.80
N LEU A 175 4.72 -6.09 18.17
CA LEU A 175 3.92 -5.35 19.15
C LEU A 175 2.50 -5.11 18.65
N ALA A 176 2.33 -4.76 17.36
CA ALA A 176 1.02 -4.54 16.79
C ALA A 176 0.17 -5.82 16.79
N ARG A 177 0.76 -6.99 16.55
CA ARG A 177 0.09 -8.29 16.64
C ARG A 177 -0.35 -8.61 18.07
N GLU A 178 0.52 -8.40 19.05
CA GLU A 178 0.20 -8.62 20.47
C GLU A 178 -0.91 -7.68 20.92
N ALA A 179 -0.80 -6.39 20.62
CA ALA A 179 -1.80 -5.38 20.93
C ALA A 179 -3.15 -5.70 20.28
N TRP A 180 -3.14 -6.08 18.99
CA TRP A 180 -4.37 -6.45 18.30
C TRP A 180 -4.99 -7.74 18.84
N ALA A 181 -4.20 -8.73 19.19
CA ALA A 181 -4.69 -9.94 19.83
C ALA A 181 -5.41 -9.61 21.14
N ALA A 182 -4.91 -8.67 21.94
CA ALA A 182 -5.55 -8.21 23.16
C ALA A 182 -6.89 -7.51 22.86
N VAL A 183 -6.95 -6.61 21.87
CA VAL A 183 -8.19 -5.96 21.41
C VAL A 183 -9.21 -7.01 20.95
N ALA A 184 -8.79 -7.92 20.08
CA ALA A 184 -9.66 -8.95 19.52
C ALA A 184 -10.15 -9.97 20.57
N ALA A 185 -9.40 -10.19 21.63
CA ALA A 185 -9.78 -11.06 22.74
C ALA A 185 -10.78 -10.39 23.71
N HIS A 186 -10.93 -9.07 23.68
CA HIS A 186 -11.81 -8.33 24.59
C HIS A 186 -13.27 -8.82 24.44
N PRO A 187 -13.98 -9.09 25.56
CA PRO A 187 -15.35 -9.65 25.51
C PRO A 187 -16.35 -8.80 24.72
N ALA A 188 -16.20 -7.48 24.74
CA ALA A 188 -17.08 -6.55 24.03
C ALA A 188 -16.66 -6.32 22.54
N TYR A 189 -15.58 -6.94 22.06
CA TYR A 189 -15.18 -6.81 20.65
C TYR A 189 -16.06 -7.71 19.75
N PRO A 190 -16.60 -7.20 18.61
CA PRO A 190 -17.48 -7.98 17.72
C PRO A 190 -16.83 -9.27 17.20
N ARG A 191 -17.61 -10.34 17.12
CA ARG A 191 -17.18 -11.65 16.59
C ARG A 191 -17.67 -11.92 15.16
N ASP A 192 -18.45 -11.00 14.60
CA ASP A 192 -19.07 -11.11 13.27
C ASP A 192 -18.17 -10.60 12.12
N GLY A 193 -16.92 -10.25 12.42
CA GLY A 193 -15.97 -9.70 11.46
C GLY A 193 -16.16 -8.21 11.17
N SER A 194 -17.08 -7.53 11.84
CA SER A 194 -17.25 -6.09 11.70
C SER A 194 -16.03 -5.32 12.25
N VAL A 195 -15.77 -4.16 11.64
CA VAL A 195 -14.68 -3.27 12.06
C VAL A 195 -15.23 -2.24 13.05
N LEU A 196 -15.06 -2.50 14.33
CA LEU A 196 -15.46 -1.57 15.39
C LEU A 196 -14.50 -0.39 15.48
N ARG A 197 -15.02 0.82 15.55
CA ARG A 197 -14.26 2.05 15.79
C ARG A 197 -14.28 2.41 17.28
N ALA A 198 -13.32 3.23 17.71
CA ALA A 198 -13.25 3.65 19.12
C ALA A 198 -14.52 4.42 19.56
N ASP A 199 -15.04 5.32 18.70
CA ASP A 199 -16.25 6.09 18.96
C ASP A 199 -17.54 5.27 18.99
N GLU A 200 -17.51 4.06 18.42
CA GLU A 200 -18.63 3.11 18.41
C GLU A 200 -18.58 2.13 19.61
N ALA A 201 -17.42 1.99 20.25
CA ALA A 201 -17.23 1.09 21.36
C ALA A 201 -17.97 1.59 22.61
N ARG A 202 -18.88 0.76 23.15
CA ARG A 202 -19.65 1.07 24.37
C ARG A 202 -18.85 0.81 25.65
N ASP A 203 -18.00 -0.22 25.62
CA ASP A 203 -17.14 -0.56 26.74
C ASP A 203 -15.99 0.44 26.86
N PRO A 204 -15.76 1.06 28.04
CA PRO A 204 -14.75 2.10 28.20
C PRO A 204 -13.31 1.59 28.04
N GLN A 205 -13.02 0.36 28.48
CA GLN A 205 -11.68 -0.23 28.34
C GLN A 205 -11.40 -0.50 26.86
N LEU A 206 -12.32 -1.14 26.16
CA LEU A 206 -12.20 -1.42 24.73
C LEU A 206 -12.06 -0.11 23.91
N ARG A 207 -12.81 0.92 24.26
CA ARG A 207 -12.69 2.25 23.61
C ARG A 207 -11.29 2.79 23.75
N ARG A 208 -10.72 2.83 24.96
CA ARG A 208 -9.34 3.29 25.21
C ARG A 208 -8.32 2.45 24.42
N MET A 209 -8.50 1.13 24.37
CA MET A 209 -7.63 0.25 23.59
C MET A 209 -7.67 0.58 22.11
N LEU A 210 -8.85 0.82 21.53
CA LEU A 210 -9.02 1.19 20.13
C LEU A 210 -8.48 2.61 19.82
N GLU A 211 -8.69 3.57 20.71
CA GLU A 211 -8.11 4.92 20.61
C GLU A 211 -6.59 4.86 20.55
N ALA A 212 -5.97 4.12 21.45
CA ALA A 212 -4.51 3.94 21.46
C ALA A 212 -4.02 3.18 20.22
N PHE A 213 -4.72 2.11 19.81
CA PHE A 213 -4.34 1.32 18.63
C PHE A 213 -4.41 2.10 17.32
N ASP A 214 -5.45 2.92 17.15
CA ASP A 214 -5.69 3.70 15.92
C ASP A 214 -5.05 5.10 15.94
N ALA A 215 -4.38 5.49 17.04
CA ALA A 215 -3.75 6.80 17.18
C ALA A 215 -2.71 7.08 16.08
N MET A 216 -2.81 8.21 15.42
CA MET A 216 -1.83 8.64 14.43
C MET A 216 -0.59 9.23 15.11
N PRO A 217 0.63 9.00 14.59
CA PRO A 217 1.82 9.61 15.13
C PRO A 217 1.84 11.13 14.88
N ALA A 218 2.60 11.83 15.70
CA ALA A 218 2.83 13.25 15.58
C ALA A 218 4.28 13.55 15.19
N VAL A 219 4.49 14.70 14.56
CA VAL A 219 5.81 15.25 14.22
C VAL A 219 5.96 16.59 14.93
N PRO A 220 7.12 16.87 15.57
CA PRO A 220 7.36 18.18 16.15
C PRO A 220 7.40 19.24 15.05
N GLY A 221 6.60 20.25 15.22
CA GLY A 221 6.53 21.42 14.35
C GLY A 221 7.29 22.62 14.92
N PRO A 222 7.29 23.74 14.20
CA PRO A 222 7.88 24.98 14.67
C PRO A 222 7.32 25.38 16.02
N GLY A 223 8.19 25.88 16.92
CA GLY A 223 7.80 26.26 18.27
C GLY A 223 7.42 25.11 19.22
N GLY A 224 7.74 23.86 18.86
CA GLY A 224 7.48 22.69 19.70
C GLY A 224 6.06 22.15 19.63
N ALA A 225 5.23 22.64 18.70
CA ALA A 225 3.88 22.11 18.49
C ALA A 225 3.92 20.67 17.97
N ALA A 226 3.09 19.78 18.53
CA ALA A 226 2.93 18.44 17.99
C ALA A 226 1.92 18.45 16.83
N LEU A 227 2.38 18.14 15.63
CA LEU A 227 1.54 18.02 14.43
C LEU A 227 1.13 16.57 14.24
N VAL A 228 -0.04 16.20 14.70
CA VAL A 228 -0.60 14.84 14.50
C VAL A 228 -0.96 14.66 13.03
N LEU A 229 -0.66 13.48 12.45
CA LEU A 229 -0.92 13.17 11.04
C LEU A 229 -2.39 12.77 10.79
N ASP A 230 -3.32 13.55 11.30
CA ASP A 230 -4.76 13.30 11.27
C ASP A 230 -5.55 14.24 10.34
N THR A 231 -4.97 15.39 10.01
CA THR A 231 -5.61 16.42 9.18
C THR A 231 -4.81 16.74 7.92
N PRO A 232 -5.46 17.15 6.82
CA PRO A 232 -4.77 17.60 5.61
C PRO A 232 -3.80 18.76 5.87
N ALA A 233 -4.15 19.68 6.78
CA ALA A 233 -3.30 20.80 7.13
C ALA A 233 -1.98 20.36 7.79
N ASN A 234 -2.03 19.44 8.75
CA ASN A 234 -0.85 18.89 9.41
C ASN A 234 0.00 18.06 8.42
N LEU A 235 -0.63 17.26 7.57
CA LEU A 235 0.07 16.52 6.52
C LEU A 235 0.82 17.45 5.57
N ALA A 236 0.20 18.56 5.14
CA ALA A 236 0.84 19.57 4.30
C ALA A 236 2.01 20.25 5.01
N ALA A 237 1.82 20.67 6.27
CA ALA A 237 2.84 21.32 7.07
C ALA A 237 4.08 20.40 7.26
N VAL A 238 3.87 19.14 7.60
CA VAL A 238 4.97 18.18 7.78
C VAL A 238 5.64 17.87 6.46
N ARG A 239 4.90 17.71 5.35
CA ARG A 239 5.50 17.54 4.02
C ARG A 239 6.41 18.70 3.67
N ASP A 240 5.93 19.92 3.83
CA ASP A 240 6.66 21.12 3.42
C ASP A 240 7.80 21.44 4.38
N GLY A 241 7.64 21.17 5.67
CA GLY A 241 8.67 21.38 6.68
C GLY A 241 9.74 20.29 6.68
N TRP A 242 9.33 19.05 6.86
CA TRP A 242 10.22 17.88 7.01
C TRP A 242 10.70 17.31 5.68
N LEU A 243 9.78 16.82 4.85
CA LEU A 243 10.16 16.07 3.65
C LEU A 243 10.85 16.95 2.60
N ARG A 244 10.60 18.25 2.60
CA ARG A 244 11.29 19.22 1.74
C ARG A 244 12.47 19.92 2.44
N GLY A 245 12.84 19.47 3.64
CA GLY A 245 14.02 19.96 4.35
C GLY A 245 13.95 21.37 4.89
N LYS A 246 12.77 22.04 4.89
CA LYS A 246 12.63 23.42 5.39
C LYS A 246 12.86 23.56 6.89
N TRP A 247 12.76 22.46 7.64
CA TRP A 247 13.00 22.41 9.09
C TRP A 247 14.32 21.74 9.44
N ALA A 248 15.25 21.64 8.49
CA ALA A 248 16.56 21.03 8.70
C ALA A 248 17.36 21.68 9.83
N ASP A 249 17.18 23.00 10.00
CA ASP A 249 17.90 23.77 11.02
C ASP A 249 17.36 23.54 12.45
N ALA A 250 16.29 22.77 12.60
CA ALA A 250 15.72 22.47 13.91
C ALA A 250 16.52 21.45 14.74
N GLY A 251 17.66 20.99 14.26
CA GLY A 251 18.53 20.03 14.96
C GLY A 251 17.92 18.63 15.16
N LEU A 252 16.84 18.35 14.45
CA LEU A 252 16.00 17.16 14.67
C LEU A 252 16.51 15.91 13.96
N TRP A 253 17.50 16.03 13.05
CA TRP A 253 18.11 14.87 12.38
C TRP A 253 19.60 15.08 12.04
N ASN A 254 20.29 13.96 11.85
CA ASN A 254 21.63 13.96 11.29
C ASN A 254 21.52 14.34 9.78
N PRO A 255 22.31 15.30 9.28
CA PRO A 255 22.35 15.67 7.87
C PRO A 255 22.65 14.52 6.89
N LEU A 256 23.21 13.41 7.39
CA LEU A 256 23.47 12.20 6.60
C LEU A 256 22.24 11.30 6.43
N ASP A 257 21.18 11.53 7.22
CA ASP A 257 19.94 10.76 7.15
C ASP A 257 18.96 11.42 6.19
N SER A 258 18.19 10.61 5.46
CA SER A 258 17.07 11.16 4.70
C SER A 258 15.95 11.62 5.65
N PRO A 259 15.26 12.74 5.36
CA PRO A 259 14.11 13.17 6.17
C PRO A 259 13.03 12.09 6.32
N ALA A 260 12.83 11.25 5.30
CA ALA A 260 11.87 10.16 5.35
C ALA A 260 12.28 9.05 6.33
N ASP A 261 13.57 8.73 6.44
CA ASP A 261 14.07 7.73 7.39
C ASP A 261 13.99 8.22 8.82
N VAL A 262 14.24 9.51 9.05
CA VAL A 262 14.04 10.13 10.37
C VAL A 262 12.58 10.04 10.78
N LEU A 263 11.65 10.42 9.91
CA LEU A 263 10.21 10.32 10.16
C LEU A 263 9.80 8.87 10.43
N ARG A 264 10.29 7.91 9.66
CA ARG A 264 10.01 6.49 9.88
C ARG A 264 10.40 6.04 11.29
N ARG A 265 11.61 6.38 11.76
CA ARG A 265 12.06 6.06 13.12
C ARG A 265 11.17 6.69 14.18
N MET A 266 10.86 7.97 14.05
CA MET A 266 9.95 8.68 14.97
C MET A 266 8.56 8.05 14.99
N PHE A 267 8.03 7.65 13.85
CA PHE A 267 6.74 6.97 13.77
C PHE A 267 6.81 5.59 14.45
N ALA A 268 7.86 4.83 14.22
CA ALA A 268 8.03 3.51 14.83
C ALA A 268 8.08 3.60 16.37
N GLU A 269 8.81 4.56 16.93
CA GLU A 269 8.87 4.79 18.39
C GLU A 269 7.49 5.11 18.98
N GLN A 270 6.75 6.02 18.35
CA GLN A 270 5.42 6.42 18.82
C GLN A 270 4.40 5.29 18.67
N VAL A 271 4.42 4.59 17.54
CA VAL A 271 3.55 3.43 17.31
C VAL A 271 3.85 2.34 18.33
N ALA A 272 5.12 2.03 18.59
CA ALA A 272 5.50 1.05 19.61
C ALA A 272 5.02 1.44 21.01
N ALA A 273 5.11 2.73 21.38
CA ALA A 273 4.58 3.22 22.65
C ALA A 273 3.06 3.02 22.75
N ARG A 274 2.30 3.34 21.69
CA ARG A 274 0.85 3.13 21.63
C ARG A 274 0.47 1.64 21.71
N MET A 275 1.20 0.77 21.05
CA MET A 275 0.94 -0.68 21.15
C MET A 275 1.18 -1.22 22.56
N ARG A 276 2.23 -0.74 23.26
CA ARG A 276 2.44 -1.08 24.67
C ARG A 276 1.34 -0.54 25.58
N GLU A 277 0.82 0.65 25.30
CA GLU A 277 -0.33 1.23 25.99
C GLU A 277 -1.57 0.34 25.85
N VAL A 278 -1.90 -0.13 24.64
CA VAL A 278 -3.00 -1.08 24.40
C VAL A 278 -2.83 -2.34 25.26
N ILE A 279 -1.63 -2.92 25.27
CA ILE A 279 -1.33 -4.12 26.05
C ILE A 279 -1.48 -3.85 27.56
N ALA A 280 -1.03 -2.69 28.03
CA ALA A 280 -1.19 -2.29 29.43
C ALA A 280 -2.66 -2.14 29.81
N ILE A 281 -3.46 -1.41 29.00
CA ILE A 281 -4.89 -1.24 29.22
C ILE A 281 -5.61 -2.60 29.28
N SER A 282 -5.24 -3.55 28.41
CA SER A 282 -5.87 -4.88 28.40
C SER A 282 -5.69 -5.69 29.69
N ARG A 283 -4.67 -5.34 30.50
CA ARG A 283 -4.35 -6.01 31.76
C ARG A 283 -4.99 -5.34 32.98
N GLU A 284 -5.62 -4.18 32.78
CA GLU A 284 -6.36 -3.51 33.85
C GLU A 284 -7.56 -4.41 34.21
N THR A 285 -7.56 -4.98 35.41
CA THR A 285 -8.73 -5.66 35.96
C THR A 285 -9.80 -4.63 36.21
N GLY A 286 -10.98 -4.84 35.64
CA GLY A 286 -12.13 -3.96 35.88
C GLY A 286 -12.35 -3.78 37.39
N GLY A 287 -12.25 -2.54 37.86
CA GLY A 287 -12.56 -2.18 39.23
C GLY A 287 -14.06 -2.23 39.50
#